data_f1cdb98dd34cca2bb8836db67cb62574
#
_entry.id   f1cdb98dd34cca2bb8836db67cb62574
#
_cell.length_a   1.000
_cell.length_b   1.000
_cell.length_c   1.000
_cell.angle_alpha   90.00
_cell.angle_beta   90.00
_cell.angle_gamma   90.00
#
_symmetry.space_group_name_H-M   'P 1'
#
loop_
_entity.id
_entity.type
_entity.pdbx_description
1 polymer ?
#
loop_
_entity_poly.entity_id
_entity_poly.type
_entity_poly.pdbx_seq_one_letter_code
_entity_poly.pdbx_strand_id
1 'polypeptide(L)'
;MGILPPGDVRQCMQALANTEPVMEQLLGYRFPEGQLKGQSFGNLLLAALNGMAGSFEEAVAMMGQVLAISGRVLPVTNADVQLEAVFENGARFVGESHIFNAKKQQDCRIHHVSLVPERPKALPDALRAISEADLILLGPGSLYTSVIPNLLVDRVADTIRA
;
A
#
# COMPACT_ATOMS: atom_id res chain seq x y z
N MET A 1 13.90 10.83 -0.64
CA MET A 1 13.89 9.42 -0.21
C MET A 1 12.86 8.70 -1.06
N GLY A 2 13.31 7.85 -2.01
CA GLY A 2 12.43 7.02 -2.83
C GLY A 2 11.98 5.80 -2.02
N ILE A 3 11.02 5.99 -1.14
CA ILE A 3 10.39 4.90 -0.39
C ILE A 3 9.02 4.71 -1.00
N LEU A 4 8.70 3.48 -1.40
CA LEU A 4 7.35 3.07 -1.79
C LEU A 4 6.35 3.61 -0.76
N PRO A 5 5.18 4.16 -1.15
CA PRO A 5 4.23 4.72 -0.21
C PRO A 5 3.71 3.62 0.73
N PRO A 6 4.15 3.59 2.00
CA PRO A 6 3.91 2.46 2.91
C PRO A 6 2.58 2.55 3.65
N GLY A 7 1.69 3.48 3.24
CA GLY A 7 0.49 3.79 4.00
C GLY A 7 -0.43 2.58 4.22
N ASP A 8 -0.79 1.88 3.16
CA ASP A 8 -1.70 0.73 3.24
C ASP A 8 -1.03 -0.46 3.93
N VAL A 9 0.24 -0.75 3.60
CA VAL A 9 1.01 -1.81 4.28
C VAL A 9 1.09 -1.54 5.78
N ARG A 10 1.41 -0.31 6.20
CA ARG A 10 1.45 0.07 7.61
C ARG A 10 0.08 -0.12 8.29
N GLN A 11 -1.01 0.26 7.64
CA GLN A 11 -2.35 0.11 8.20
C GLN A 11 -2.73 -1.36 8.37
N CYS A 12 -2.43 -2.21 7.39
CA CYS A 12 -2.61 -3.66 7.51
C CYS A 12 -1.81 -4.23 8.68
N MET A 13 -0.54 -3.84 8.81
CA MET A 13 0.31 -4.26 9.92
C MET A 13 -0.26 -3.85 11.27
N GLN A 14 -0.73 -2.60 11.40
CA GLN A 14 -1.32 -2.09 12.63
C GLN A 14 -2.62 -2.82 12.97
N ALA A 15 -3.46 -3.14 11.98
CA ALA A 15 -4.72 -3.86 12.21
C ALA A 15 -4.52 -5.32 12.62
N LEU A 16 -3.41 -5.95 12.20
CA LEU A 16 -3.07 -7.33 12.53
C LEU A 16 -2.14 -7.45 13.76
N ALA A 17 -1.64 -6.33 14.25
CA ALA A 17 -0.70 -6.29 15.36
C ALA A 17 -1.36 -6.77 16.67
N ASN A 18 -0.68 -7.67 17.36
CA ASN A 18 -1.04 -8.10 18.71
C ASN A 18 -0.16 -7.34 19.72
N THR A 19 -0.32 -6.01 19.74
CA THR A 19 0.53 -5.12 20.52
C THR A 19 -0.24 -4.45 21.66
N GLU A 20 0.52 -4.01 22.66
CA GLU A 20 0.00 -3.17 23.74
C GLU A 20 -0.62 -1.87 23.21
N PRO A 21 -1.66 -1.33 23.85
CA PRO A 21 -2.36 -0.12 23.38
C PRO A 21 -1.45 1.10 23.15
N VAL A 22 -0.35 1.19 23.89
CA VAL A 22 0.65 2.26 23.72
C VAL A 22 1.40 2.13 22.39
N MET A 23 1.72 0.90 21.96
CA MET A 23 2.38 0.67 20.66
C MET A 23 1.44 1.01 19.51
N GLU A 24 0.15 0.68 19.63
CA GLU A 24 -0.85 1.07 18.62
C GLU A 24 -0.94 2.58 18.45
N GLN A 25 -1.01 3.31 19.58
CA GLN A 25 -1.01 4.78 19.57
C GLN A 25 0.29 5.33 18.95
N LEU A 26 1.43 4.74 19.28
CA LEU A 26 2.74 5.15 18.76
C LEU A 26 2.82 4.95 17.24
N LEU A 27 2.37 3.83 16.71
CA LEU A 27 2.36 3.56 15.26
C LEU A 27 1.49 4.57 14.50
N GLY A 28 0.37 5.00 15.10
CA GLY A 28 -0.53 6.01 14.56
C GLY A 28 -0.06 7.45 14.76
N TYR A 29 0.90 7.68 15.68
CA TYR A 29 1.35 9.03 16.03
C TYR A 29 1.89 9.78 14.81
N ARG A 30 1.42 11.01 14.61
CA ARG A 30 1.91 11.94 13.58
C ARG A 30 2.60 13.11 14.22
N PHE A 31 3.79 13.42 13.72
CA PHE A 31 4.57 14.55 14.19
C PHE A 31 3.85 15.87 13.83
N PRO A 32 3.48 16.71 14.82
CA PRO A 32 2.71 17.93 14.57
C PRO A 32 3.58 19.07 14.00
N GLU A 33 4.91 19.03 14.26
CA GLU A 33 5.82 20.12 13.93
C GLU A 33 7.23 19.60 13.60
N GLY A 34 8.15 20.53 13.26
CA GLY A 34 9.52 20.23 12.91
C GLY A 34 9.67 19.60 11.53
N GLN A 35 10.87 19.06 11.26
CA GLN A 35 11.21 18.45 9.96
C GLN A 35 10.37 17.21 9.63
N LEU A 36 9.80 16.55 10.63
CA LEU A 36 8.97 15.36 10.48
C LEU A 36 7.46 15.67 10.42
N LYS A 37 7.08 16.94 10.36
CA LYS A 37 5.68 17.36 10.35
C LYS A 37 4.83 16.56 9.36
N GLY A 38 3.74 15.97 9.84
CA GLY A 38 2.82 15.14 9.06
C GLY A 38 3.25 13.70 8.83
N GLN A 39 4.50 13.35 9.12
CA GLN A 39 4.96 11.96 9.05
C GLN A 39 4.40 11.15 10.23
N SER A 40 4.03 9.88 9.98
CA SER A 40 3.67 8.97 11.06
C SER A 40 4.89 8.19 11.55
N PHE A 41 4.94 7.90 12.85
CA PHE A 41 5.99 7.07 13.43
C PHE A 41 6.05 5.69 12.75
N GLY A 42 4.92 5.05 12.50
CA GLY A 42 4.88 3.75 11.83
C GLY A 42 5.49 3.77 10.41
N ASN A 43 5.32 4.86 9.66
CA ASN A 43 6.00 5.01 8.37
C ASN A 43 7.51 5.18 8.53
N LEU A 44 7.96 5.90 9.55
CA LEU A 44 9.39 6.05 9.84
C LEU A 44 10.02 4.73 10.30
N LEU A 45 9.29 3.95 11.12
CA LEU A 45 9.72 2.61 11.52
C LEU A 45 9.90 1.70 10.30
N LEU A 46 8.90 1.64 9.42
CA LEU A 46 9.00 0.83 8.20
C LEU A 46 10.13 1.32 7.28
N ALA A 47 10.35 2.63 7.19
CA ALA A 47 11.46 3.21 6.44
C ALA A 47 12.82 2.81 7.02
N ALA A 48 12.96 2.79 8.34
CA ALA A 48 14.18 2.34 9.01
C ALA A 48 14.44 0.85 8.75
N LEU A 49 13.40 0.01 8.86
CA LEU A 49 13.49 -1.41 8.56
C LEU A 49 13.85 -1.65 7.08
N ASN A 50 13.29 -0.86 6.16
CA ASN A 50 13.64 -0.95 4.74
C ASN A 50 15.10 -0.53 4.46
N GLY A 51 15.67 0.36 5.27
CA GLY A 51 17.09 0.69 5.20
C GLY A 51 18.01 -0.41 5.71
N MET A 52 17.52 -1.31 6.55
CA MET A 52 18.26 -2.47 7.10
C MET A 52 18.10 -3.72 6.24
N ALA A 53 16.96 -3.86 5.56
CA ALA A 53 16.58 -5.01 4.75
C ALA A 53 17.16 -4.93 3.33
N GLY A 54 17.27 -6.05 2.65
CA GLY A 54 17.68 -6.15 1.25
C GLY A 54 16.54 -5.85 0.25
N SER A 55 15.28 -5.85 0.73
CA SER A 55 14.09 -5.58 -0.07
C SER A 55 12.95 -5.02 0.78
N PHE A 56 11.96 -4.39 0.12
CA PHE A 56 10.76 -3.91 0.81
C PHE A 56 9.94 -5.07 1.42
N GLU A 57 9.88 -6.20 0.72
CA GLU A 57 9.23 -7.42 1.21
C GLU A 57 9.86 -7.90 2.54
N GLU A 58 11.19 -7.92 2.62
CA GLU A 58 11.91 -8.27 3.84
C GLU A 58 11.64 -7.26 4.97
N ALA A 59 11.62 -5.97 4.68
CA ALA A 59 11.27 -4.93 5.66
C ALA A 59 9.86 -5.12 6.22
N VAL A 60 8.90 -5.49 5.36
CA VAL A 60 7.52 -5.80 5.78
C VAL A 60 7.50 -7.03 6.68
N ALA A 61 8.23 -8.09 6.34
CA ALA A 61 8.35 -9.27 7.18
C ALA A 61 8.97 -8.96 8.55
N MET A 62 10.04 -8.16 8.59
CA MET A 62 10.68 -7.69 9.84
C MET A 62 9.72 -6.88 10.69
N MET A 63 8.94 -5.97 10.09
CA MET A 63 7.92 -5.21 10.81
C MET A 63 6.85 -6.13 11.41
N GLY A 64 6.45 -7.17 10.69
CA GLY A 64 5.52 -8.19 11.17
C GLY A 64 6.03 -8.91 12.43
N GLN A 65 7.33 -9.22 12.47
CA GLN A 65 7.97 -9.82 13.66
C GLN A 65 7.99 -8.84 14.84
N VAL A 66 8.37 -7.58 14.62
CA VAL A 66 8.40 -6.53 15.66
C VAL A 66 7.03 -6.31 16.28
N LEU A 67 5.97 -6.37 15.46
CA LEU A 67 4.58 -6.12 15.89
C LEU A 67 3.84 -7.40 16.30
N ALA A 68 4.50 -8.56 16.23
CA ALA A 68 3.90 -9.87 16.54
C ALA A 68 2.52 -10.06 15.86
N ILE A 69 2.43 -9.71 14.55
CA ILE A 69 1.16 -9.75 13.82
C ILE A 69 0.62 -11.18 13.73
N SER A 70 -0.71 -11.29 13.74
CA SER A 70 -1.40 -12.53 13.40
C SER A 70 -1.60 -12.62 11.89
N GLY A 71 -1.01 -13.65 11.26
CA GLY A 71 -1.00 -13.80 9.81
C GLY A 71 0.23 -13.17 9.13
N ARG A 72 0.10 -12.86 7.84
CA ARG A 72 1.19 -12.28 7.04
C ARG A 72 0.66 -11.09 6.24
N VAL A 73 1.48 -10.05 6.14
CA VAL A 73 1.28 -8.95 5.18
C VAL A 73 2.31 -9.12 4.08
N LEU A 74 1.84 -9.24 2.85
CA LEU A 74 2.67 -9.44 1.67
C LEU A 74 2.49 -8.25 0.73
N PRO A 75 3.56 -7.51 0.38
CA PRO A 75 3.47 -6.56 -0.72
C PRO A 75 3.14 -7.32 -2.00
N VAL A 76 2.33 -6.72 -2.86
CA VAL A 76 1.98 -7.36 -4.14
C VAL A 76 3.14 -7.27 -5.13
N THR A 77 3.93 -6.19 -5.06
CA THR A 77 5.12 -5.95 -5.89
C THR A 77 6.19 -5.19 -5.11
N ASN A 78 7.45 -5.38 -5.47
CA ASN A 78 8.59 -4.57 -4.99
C ASN A 78 8.94 -3.43 -5.99
N ALA A 79 8.22 -3.32 -7.10
CA ALA A 79 8.48 -2.26 -8.07
C ALA A 79 8.08 -0.90 -7.53
N ASP A 80 8.88 0.12 -7.82
CA ASP A 80 8.51 1.51 -7.55
C ASP A 80 7.49 1.95 -8.60
N VAL A 81 6.22 2.00 -8.19
CA VAL A 81 5.08 2.31 -9.06
C VAL A 81 4.35 3.54 -8.56
N GLN A 82 3.82 4.30 -9.50
CA GLN A 82 2.92 5.41 -9.22
C GLN A 82 1.54 5.11 -9.80
N LEU A 83 0.50 5.54 -9.10
CA LEU A 83 -0.87 5.46 -9.58
C LEU A 83 -1.15 6.67 -10.47
N GLU A 84 -1.63 6.45 -11.69
CA GLU A 84 -2.20 7.46 -12.58
C GLU A 84 -3.71 7.31 -12.62
N ALA A 85 -4.44 8.43 -12.59
CA ALA A 85 -5.87 8.46 -12.85
C ALA A 85 -6.17 9.39 -14.02
N VAL A 86 -7.04 8.93 -14.91
CA VAL A 86 -7.61 9.73 -16.01
C VAL A 86 -9.08 9.97 -15.69
N PHE A 87 -9.49 11.22 -15.72
CA PHE A 87 -10.87 11.64 -15.49
C PHE A 87 -11.67 11.69 -16.80
N GLU A 88 -13.00 11.67 -16.73
CA GLU A 88 -13.89 11.71 -17.92
C GLU A 88 -13.67 12.97 -18.77
N ASN A 89 -13.21 14.07 -18.18
CA ASN A 89 -12.84 15.30 -18.89
C ASN A 89 -11.45 15.26 -19.55
N GLY A 90 -10.75 14.11 -19.49
CA GLY A 90 -9.41 13.93 -20.04
C GLY A 90 -8.26 14.39 -19.14
N ALA A 91 -8.53 15.00 -17.99
CA ALA A 91 -7.50 15.41 -17.04
C ALA A 91 -6.78 14.19 -16.45
N ARG A 92 -5.44 14.29 -16.29
CA ARG A 92 -4.58 13.22 -15.77
C ARG A 92 -3.86 13.68 -14.51
N PHE A 93 -3.82 12.81 -13.52
CA PHE A 93 -3.12 13.05 -12.26
C PHE A 93 -2.32 11.82 -11.85
N VAL A 94 -1.09 12.03 -11.41
CA VAL A 94 -0.18 10.99 -10.94
C VAL A 94 0.05 11.16 -9.44
N GLY A 95 0.01 10.05 -8.71
CA GLY A 95 0.19 9.99 -7.26
C GLY A 95 -1.13 10.10 -6.49
N GLU A 96 -1.29 9.25 -5.48
CA GLU A 96 -2.52 9.10 -4.70
C GLU A 96 -3.04 10.42 -4.13
N SER A 97 -2.15 11.21 -3.50
CA SER A 97 -2.52 12.50 -2.90
C SER A 97 -3.03 13.50 -3.94
N HIS A 98 -2.45 13.53 -5.14
CA HIS A 98 -2.90 14.39 -6.22
C HIS A 98 -4.26 13.95 -6.74
N ILE A 99 -4.47 12.65 -6.93
CA ILE A 99 -5.74 12.06 -7.37
C ILE A 99 -6.85 12.37 -6.36
N PHE A 100 -6.56 12.20 -5.05
CA PHE A 100 -7.51 12.51 -3.98
C PHE A 100 -7.93 14.00 -3.97
N ASN A 101 -6.97 14.90 -4.12
CA ASN A 101 -7.24 16.34 -4.18
C ASN A 101 -7.98 16.72 -5.46
N ALA A 102 -7.57 16.16 -6.60
CA ALA A 102 -8.23 16.37 -7.87
C ALA A 102 -9.69 15.91 -7.84
N LYS A 103 -9.99 14.75 -7.24
CA LYS A 103 -11.35 14.24 -7.10
C LYS A 103 -12.27 15.20 -6.33
N LYS A 104 -11.73 15.99 -5.40
CA LYS A 104 -12.50 17.02 -4.67
C LYS A 104 -12.76 18.29 -5.50
N GLN A 105 -11.89 18.57 -6.47
CA GLN A 105 -11.92 19.80 -7.28
C GLN A 105 -12.56 19.59 -8.66
N GLN A 106 -12.45 18.36 -9.19
CA GLN A 106 -13.03 18.00 -10.48
C GLN A 106 -14.50 17.58 -10.28
N ASP A 107 -15.40 18.22 -11.01
CA ASP A 107 -16.82 17.84 -11.04
C ASP A 107 -17.06 16.75 -12.10
N CYS A 108 -16.23 15.70 -12.08
CA CYS A 108 -16.37 14.56 -12.97
C CYS A 108 -15.79 13.29 -12.34
N ARG A 109 -16.12 12.14 -12.95
CA ARG A 109 -15.70 10.83 -12.45
C ARG A 109 -14.31 10.46 -12.96
N ILE A 110 -13.66 9.55 -12.22
CA ILE A 110 -12.47 8.86 -12.72
C ILE A 110 -12.93 7.90 -13.81
N HIS A 111 -12.38 8.04 -15.02
CA HIS A 111 -12.63 7.16 -16.14
C HIS A 111 -11.90 5.83 -16.00
N HIS A 112 -10.57 5.89 -15.72
CA HIS A 112 -9.77 4.70 -15.39
C HIS A 112 -8.55 5.08 -14.55
N VAL A 113 -7.92 4.06 -13.96
CA VAL A 113 -6.63 4.15 -13.28
C VAL A 113 -5.65 3.17 -13.88
N SER A 114 -4.38 3.51 -13.86
CA SER A 114 -3.26 2.69 -14.32
C SER A 114 -2.08 2.80 -13.36
N LEU A 115 -1.14 1.87 -13.46
CA LEU A 115 0.15 1.94 -12.76
C LEU A 115 1.22 2.43 -13.73
N VAL A 116 2.18 3.21 -13.22
CA VAL A 116 3.36 3.68 -13.97
C VAL A 116 4.62 3.23 -13.23
N PRO A 117 5.43 2.32 -13.79
CA PRO A 117 5.24 1.61 -15.06
C PRO A 117 4.04 0.64 -15.04
N GLU A 118 3.48 0.37 -16.21
CA GLU A 118 2.35 -0.55 -16.35
C GLU A 118 2.75 -2.01 -16.05
N ARG A 119 1.81 -2.77 -15.50
CA ARG A 119 1.92 -4.21 -15.21
C ARG A 119 3.21 -4.58 -14.48
N PRO A 120 3.52 -3.98 -13.33
CA PRO A 120 4.68 -4.36 -12.54
C PRO A 120 4.56 -5.84 -12.15
N LYS A 121 5.70 -6.54 -12.05
CA LYS A 121 5.72 -7.95 -11.66
C LYS A 121 5.18 -8.14 -10.25
N ALA A 122 4.25 -9.09 -10.08
CA ALA A 122 3.83 -9.53 -8.77
C ALA A 122 4.93 -10.32 -8.07
N LEU A 123 4.95 -10.25 -6.74
CA LEU A 123 5.79 -11.13 -5.93
C LEU A 123 5.23 -12.57 -5.94
N PRO A 124 6.10 -13.58 -6.11
CA PRO A 124 5.68 -14.98 -6.13
C PRO A 124 4.89 -15.39 -4.88
N ASP A 125 5.28 -14.89 -3.71
CA ASP A 125 4.62 -15.21 -2.44
C ASP A 125 3.22 -14.62 -2.36
N ALA A 126 2.99 -13.43 -2.92
CA ALA A 126 1.66 -12.84 -3.02
C ALA A 126 0.75 -13.68 -3.95
N LEU A 127 1.24 -14.08 -5.12
CA LEU A 127 0.48 -14.95 -6.04
C LEU A 127 0.17 -16.31 -5.42
N ARG A 128 1.13 -16.90 -4.71
CA ARG A 128 0.94 -18.17 -4.00
C ARG A 128 -0.13 -18.04 -2.93
N ALA A 129 -0.06 -17.01 -2.09
CA ALA A 129 -1.06 -16.78 -1.05
C ALA A 129 -2.47 -16.61 -1.62
N ILE A 130 -2.61 -15.96 -2.79
CA ILE A 130 -3.89 -15.82 -3.49
C ILE A 130 -4.37 -17.20 -3.99
N SER A 131 -3.49 -17.99 -4.62
CA SER A 131 -3.86 -19.30 -5.20
C SER A 131 -4.18 -20.38 -4.16
N GLU A 132 -3.65 -20.24 -2.95
CA GLU A 132 -3.86 -21.19 -1.84
C GLU A 132 -5.01 -20.76 -0.91
N ALA A 133 -5.63 -19.61 -1.15
CA ALA A 133 -6.65 -19.05 -0.27
C ALA A 133 -8.01 -19.78 -0.46
N ASP A 134 -8.64 -20.17 0.64
CA ASP A 134 -10.02 -20.68 0.65
C ASP A 134 -11.06 -19.59 0.42
N LEU A 135 -10.72 -18.34 0.75
CA LEU A 135 -11.58 -17.16 0.59
C LEU A 135 -10.73 -15.93 0.29
N ILE A 136 -11.14 -15.17 -0.70
CA ILE A 136 -10.51 -13.90 -1.07
C ILE A 136 -11.49 -12.74 -0.82
N LEU A 137 -11.07 -11.76 -0.02
CA LEU A 137 -11.82 -10.54 0.25
C LEU A 137 -11.11 -9.35 -0.39
N LEU A 138 -11.84 -8.54 -1.18
CA LEU A 138 -11.33 -7.32 -1.80
C LEU A 138 -11.72 -6.11 -0.95
N GLY A 139 -10.76 -5.49 -0.30
CA GLY A 139 -10.94 -4.38 0.63
C GLY A 139 -10.52 -4.72 2.05
N PRO A 140 -10.70 -3.82 3.01
CA PRO A 140 -11.24 -2.46 2.90
C PRO A 140 -10.30 -1.48 2.19
N GLY A 141 -10.83 -0.37 1.71
CA GLY A 141 -10.05 0.71 1.10
C GLY A 141 -10.79 1.42 -0.03
N SER A 142 -10.18 2.49 -0.51
CA SER A 142 -10.70 3.22 -1.68
C SER A 142 -10.63 2.33 -2.92
N LEU A 143 -11.74 2.23 -3.67
CA LEU A 143 -11.81 1.42 -4.87
C LEU A 143 -10.68 1.76 -5.86
N TYR A 144 -10.48 3.04 -6.16
CA TYR A 144 -9.55 3.48 -7.19
C TYR A 144 -8.09 3.62 -6.73
N THR A 145 -7.86 3.86 -5.43
CA THR A 145 -6.49 4.13 -4.94
C THR A 145 -5.92 3.01 -4.08
N SER A 146 -6.75 2.07 -3.60
CA SER A 146 -6.28 0.95 -2.77
C SER A 146 -6.64 -0.43 -3.37
N VAL A 147 -7.88 -0.63 -3.86
CA VAL A 147 -8.31 -1.97 -4.32
C VAL A 147 -7.86 -2.24 -5.76
N ILE A 148 -8.30 -1.41 -6.72
CA ILE A 148 -7.96 -1.60 -8.15
C ILE A 148 -6.45 -1.66 -8.41
N PRO A 149 -5.59 -0.81 -7.80
CA PRO A 149 -4.15 -0.86 -8.05
C PRO A 149 -3.52 -2.24 -7.83
N ASN A 150 -3.96 -2.99 -6.82
CA ASN A 150 -3.47 -4.35 -6.60
C ASN A 150 -3.86 -5.30 -7.75
N LEU A 151 -5.04 -5.12 -8.35
CA LEU A 151 -5.50 -5.94 -9.47
C LEU A 151 -4.80 -5.61 -10.80
N LEU A 152 -4.15 -4.43 -10.89
CA LEU A 152 -3.37 -3.98 -12.05
C LEU A 152 -1.94 -4.55 -12.07
N VAL A 153 -1.49 -5.11 -10.96
CA VAL A 153 -0.21 -5.83 -10.89
C VAL A 153 -0.31 -7.12 -11.71
N ASP A 154 0.76 -7.44 -12.45
CA ASP A 154 0.77 -8.57 -13.38
C ASP A 154 0.34 -9.88 -12.71
N ARG A 155 -0.54 -10.64 -13.37
CA ARG A 155 -1.07 -11.94 -12.96
C ARG A 155 -2.00 -11.94 -11.72
N VAL A 156 -2.12 -10.86 -10.94
CA VAL A 156 -2.94 -10.85 -9.72
C VAL A 156 -4.41 -11.14 -10.04
N ALA A 157 -5.01 -10.38 -10.94
CA ALA A 157 -6.40 -10.58 -11.32
C ALA A 157 -6.66 -11.96 -11.95
N ASP A 158 -5.71 -12.49 -12.71
CA ASP A 158 -5.83 -13.82 -13.32
C ASP A 158 -5.73 -14.92 -12.27
N THR A 159 -4.85 -14.77 -11.27
CA THR A 159 -4.73 -15.73 -10.17
C THR A 159 -5.98 -15.76 -9.30
N ILE A 160 -6.65 -14.61 -9.10
CA ILE A 160 -7.93 -14.55 -8.36
C ILE A 160 -9.06 -15.28 -9.12
N ARG A 161 -9.01 -15.30 -10.45
CA ARG A 161 -10.05 -15.94 -11.29
C ARG A 161 -9.87 -17.44 -11.45
N ALA A 162 -8.67 -17.97 -11.24
CA ALA A 162 -8.34 -19.38 -11.41
C ALA A 162 -8.86 -20.23 -10.27
#